data_d5b5a57b6c552955734acf0e401b09a5
#
_entry.id   d5b5a57b6c552955734acf0e401b09a5
#
_cell.length_a   1.000
_cell.length_b   1.000
_cell.length_c   1.000
_cell.angle_alpha   90.00
_cell.angle_beta   90.00
_cell.angle_gamma   90.00
#
_symmetry.space_group_name_H-M   'P 1'
#
loop_
_entity.id
_entity.type
_entity.pdbx_description
1 polymer ?
#
loop_
_entity_poly.entity_id
_entity_poly.type
_entity_poly.pdbx_seq_one_letter_code
_entity_poly.pdbx_strand_id
1 'polypeptide(L)'
;MYKRQLIDNTENILGYGKKKYDDNYLKCLLYWVEHIGKDEQNIIFAPTSATARKIACYLAKDNKKSEKNTELIEYYSKTVHEKYSLCQTLQSGVAYHHGKLPMHVRRTLEKAIAEKNITNVACTTTLMQGVNMPAQNVIVRNPHLYLKKTDSSVELSNYEMANLRGRAGRLLKDFIGRTYVLDESSFSDIEGYDQIDLFEDATTELPSGYEEKYEEYKREIEEVILSSKPVDETMNKYGYLVSYIRQSILRYGKDAKNKMKNVGIKLTSKQVAAIILKLDSLTVPREICIKNRYWDPYVLQSIYENYNEDVPKTPLERGAKAKIDRMFKFMRNLPETSLMYERHIPKMFRKGSQRSALVDLCMKWSKEKTLHEILSNKKYEGENGEDEIENTIYTLQNIVAFHVPLLLKPIFDIKNSESIFLTCVQAGAVHPITRKMIELGIPRETSIYLFENIFKDKKNKDTELIEEDYIRQKISERYFELPKWIKYQLDFLM
;
A
#
# COMPACT_ATOMS: atom_id res chain seq x y z
N MET A 1 15.62 -29.57 12.58
CA MET A 1 14.72 -30.55 13.25
C MET A 1 13.83 -29.75 14.19
N TYR A 2 12.56 -29.55 13.84
CA TYR A 2 11.60 -28.80 14.67
C TYR A 2 11.10 -29.75 15.78
N LYS A 3 11.35 -29.43 17.04
CA LYS A 3 10.69 -30.12 18.15
C LYS A 3 9.38 -29.43 18.45
N ARG A 4 8.27 -30.13 18.26
CA ARG A 4 6.94 -29.71 18.74
C ARG A 4 6.89 -30.04 20.24
N GLN A 5 6.66 -29.03 21.07
CA GLN A 5 6.47 -29.21 22.51
C GLN A 5 5.10 -28.63 22.87
N LEU A 6 4.21 -29.47 23.35
CA LEU A 6 2.97 -29.02 23.97
C LEU A 6 3.34 -28.40 25.33
N ILE A 7 3.07 -27.12 25.50
CA ILE A 7 3.20 -26.44 26.80
C ILE A 7 1.79 -26.44 27.37
N ASP A 8 1.64 -27.11 28.49
CA ASP A 8 0.38 -27.49 29.10
C ASP A 8 -0.62 -26.33 29.33
N ASN A 9 -1.89 -26.59 28.99
CA ASN A 9 -3.14 -26.06 29.59
C ASN A 9 -3.34 -24.55 29.67
N THR A 10 -3.19 -23.84 28.57
CA THR A 10 -3.64 -22.43 28.47
C THR A 10 -5.16 -22.28 28.59
N GLU A 11 -5.95 -23.33 28.35
CA GLU A 11 -7.41 -23.31 28.48
C GLU A 11 -7.88 -23.07 29.92
N ASN A 12 -7.13 -23.52 30.91
CA ASN A 12 -7.45 -23.34 32.33
C ASN A 12 -7.00 -21.99 32.91
N ILE A 13 -6.09 -21.28 32.24
CA ILE A 13 -5.46 -20.11 32.84
C ILE A 13 -6.36 -18.89 32.78
N LEU A 14 -7.20 -18.68 31.74
CA LEU A 14 -7.91 -17.40 31.54
C LEU A 14 -9.28 -17.48 30.87
N GLY A 15 -9.92 -18.63 30.73
CA GLY A 15 -11.21 -18.74 30.01
C GLY A 15 -11.09 -18.33 28.54
N TYR A 16 -9.99 -18.68 27.90
CA TYR A 16 -9.65 -18.32 26.53
C TYR A 16 -10.59 -18.97 25.51
N GLY A 17 -11.46 -18.16 24.92
CA GLY A 17 -12.36 -18.59 23.87
C GLY A 17 -11.68 -18.55 22.50
N LYS A 18 -11.57 -19.69 21.85
CA LYS A 18 -10.71 -20.01 20.69
C LYS A 18 -10.91 -19.18 19.41
N LYS A 19 -11.81 -18.20 19.32
CA LYS A 19 -12.17 -17.60 18.01
C LYS A 19 -12.08 -16.09 17.88
N LYS A 20 -11.72 -15.33 18.92
CA LYS A 20 -11.73 -13.85 18.86
C LYS A 20 -10.43 -13.24 19.41
N TYR A 21 -10.03 -12.10 18.84
CA TYR A 21 -9.00 -11.21 19.39
C TYR A 21 -9.64 -10.28 20.42
N ASP A 22 -10.26 -10.90 21.45
CA ASP A 22 -10.96 -10.24 22.57
C ASP A 22 -10.01 -9.97 23.76
N ASP A 23 -10.58 -9.50 24.85
CA ASP A 23 -9.80 -9.17 26.05
C ASP A 23 -9.20 -10.41 26.73
N ASN A 24 -9.84 -11.57 26.62
CA ASN A 24 -9.29 -12.83 27.15
C ASN A 24 -8.05 -13.26 26.36
N TYR A 25 -8.09 -13.11 25.04
CA TYR A 25 -6.89 -13.32 24.20
C TYR A 25 -5.77 -12.37 24.61
N LEU A 26 -6.07 -11.08 24.82
CA LEU A 26 -5.05 -10.10 25.18
C LEU A 26 -4.43 -10.37 26.57
N LYS A 27 -5.22 -10.82 27.53
CA LYS A 27 -4.72 -11.25 28.84
C LYS A 27 -3.82 -12.49 28.73
N CYS A 28 -4.25 -13.49 27.95
CA CYS A 28 -3.44 -14.66 27.66
C CYS A 28 -2.12 -14.29 26.99
N LEU A 29 -2.16 -13.43 25.98
CA LEU A 29 -0.98 -12.96 25.28
C LEU A 29 -0.01 -12.22 26.22
N LEU A 30 -0.51 -11.33 27.08
CA LEU A 30 0.30 -10.61 28.05
C LEU A 30 1.01 -11.59 28.98
N TYR A 31 0.27 -12.55 29.55
CA TYR A 31 0.84 -13.60 30.40
C TYR A 31 1.99 -14.34 29.71
N TRP A 32 1.80 -14.74 28.44
CA TRP A 32 2.84 -15.42 27.68
C TRP A 32 4.05 -14.55 27.39
N VAL A 33 3.87 -13.29 27.00
CA VAL A 33 4.97 -12.34 26.76
C VAL A 33 5.81 -12.13 28.03
N GLU A 34 5.18 -12.06 29.20
CA GLU A 34 5.88 -11.89 30.48
C GLU A 34 6.67 -13.15 30.91
N HIS A 35 6.24 -14.34 30.49
CA HIS A 35 6.84 -15.62 30.90
C HIS A 35 7.84 -16.20 29.87
N ILE A 36 7.72 -15.83 28.59
CA ILE A 36 8.58 -16.36 27.52
C ILE A 36 9.99 -15.77 27.54
N GLY A 37 10.19 -14.66 28.13
CA GLY A 37 11.47 -13.98 28.18
C GLY A 37 11.32 -12.47 28.17
N LYS A 38 11.40 -11.90 29.31
CA LYS A 38 11.19 -10.46 29.53
C LYS A 38 12.20 -9.59 28.78
N ASP A 39 13.36 -10.15 28.44
CA ASP A 39 14.48 -9.49 27.77
C ASP A 39 14.64 -9.95 26.30
N GLU A 40 13.75 -10.80 25.79
CA GLU A 40 13.77 -11.33 24.44
C GLU A 40 12.89 -10.50 23.50
N GLN A 41 13.24 -10.47 22.21
CA GLN A 41 12.41 -9.81 21.21
C GLN A 41 11.31 -10.74 20.73
N ASN A 42 10.07 -10.25 20.78
CA ASN A 42 8.87 -10.97 20.40
C ASN A 42 8.19 -10.31 19.19
N ILE A 43 7.94 -11.10 18.15
CA ILE A 43 7.06 -10.72 17.04
C ILE A 43 5.71 -11.39 17.27
N ILE A 44 4.63 -10.60 17.28
CA ILE A 44 3.27 -11.06 17.52
C ILE A 44 2.48 -10.84 16.22
N PHE A 45 2.03 -11.93 15.62
CA PHE A 45 1.25 -11.86 14.40
C PHE A 45 -0.17 -11.35 14.66
N ALA A 46 -0.63 -10.42 13.83
CA ALA A 46 -1.98 -9.88 13.85
C ALA A 46 -2.60 -9.90 12.44
N PRO A 47 -3.88 -10.30 12.28
CA PRO A 47 -4.52 -10.44 10.98
C PRO A 47 -4.82 -9.08 10.30
N THR A 48 -4.91 -8.00 11.08
CA THR A 48 -5.22 -6.66 10.56
C THR A 48 -4.37 -5.59 11.23
N SER A 49 -4.22 -4.44 10.58
CA SER A 49 -3.53 -3.27 11.17
C SER A 49 -4.19 -2.79 12.47
N ALA A 50 -5.52 -2.78 12.53
CA ALA A 50 -6.25 -2.41 13.75
C ALA A 50 -5.99 -3.40 14.91
N THR A 51 -5.93 -4.70 14.60
CA THR A 51 -5.59 -5.73 15.60
C THR A 51 -4.14 -5.57 16.08
N ALA A 52 -3.19 -5.30 15.18
CA ALA A 52 -1.80 -5.07 15.53
C ALA A 52 -1.66 -3.88 16.49
N ARG A 53 -2.33 -2.76 16.19
CA ARG A 53 -2.37 -1.59 17.07
C ARG A 53 -3.03 -1.93 18.42
N LYS A 54 -4.20 -2.61 18.44
CA LYS A 54 -4.90 -3.02 19.67
C LYS A 54 -3.98 -3.85 20.58
N ILE A 55 -3.28 -4.83 20.01
CA ILE A 55 -2.32 -5.67 20.74
C ILE A 55 -1.20 -4.79 21.34
N ALA A 56 -0.57 -3.94 20.53
CA ALA A 56 0.53 -3.11 20.99
C ALA A 56 0.09 -2.14 22.11
N CYS A 57 -1.06 -1.48 21.94
CA CYS A 57 -1.62 -0.59 22.98
C CYS A 57 -1.96 -1.34 24.27
N TYR A 58 -2.42 -2.60 24.17
CA TYR A 58 -2.71 -3.40 25.36
C TYR A 58 -1.43 -3.79 26.11
N LEU A 59 -0.43 -4.32 25.41
CA LEU A 59 0.86 -4.70 25.99
C LEU A 59 1.62 -3.51 26.58
N ALA A 60 1.42 -2.31 26.03
CA ALA A 60 2.10 -1.12 26.53
C ALA A 60 1.54 -0.60 27.85
N LYS A 61 0.31 -0.95 28.26
CA LYS A 61 -0.32 -0.45 29.48
C LYS A 61 0.36 -0.93 30.75
N ASP A 62 0.81 -2.19 30.76
CA ASP A 62 1.35 -2.85 31.94
C ASP A 62 2.89 -2.86 31.97
N ASN A 63 3.56 -2.43 30.88
CA ASN A 63 5.00 -2.37 30.82
C ASN A 63 5.58 -1.06 31.42
N LYS A 64 6.74 -1.19 32.08
CA LYS A 64 7.47 -0.04 32.62
C LYS A 64 7.93 0.88 31.49
N LYS A 65 7.78 2.19 31.72
CA LYS A 65 8.29 3.20 30.78
C LYS A 65 9.82 3.15 30.70
N SER A 66 10.34 3.30 29.48
CA SER A 66 11.75 3.30 29.18
C SER A 66 12.13 4.56 28.39
N GLU A 67 13.24 5.16 28.72
CA GLU A 67 13.75 6.35 28.03
C GLU A 67 14.46 6.00 26.69
N LYS A 68 14.68 4.72 26.40
CA LYS A 68 15.43 4.28 25.19
C LYS A 68 14.87 4.82 23.87
N ASN A 69 13.57 5.07 23.81
CA ASN A 69 12.89 5.51 22.58
C ASN A 69 12.52 7.00 22.58
N THR A 70 12.98 7.80 23.55
CA THR A 70 12.60 9.23 23.67
C THR A 70 12.83 10.02 22.39
N GLU A 71 14.01 9.91 21.78
CA GLU A 71 14.32 10.60 20.54
C GLU A 71 13.42 10.14 19.36
N LEU A 72 13.08 8.85 19.30
CA LEU A 72 12.20 8.30 18.27
C LEU A 72 10.76 8.79 18.46
N ILE A 73 10.30 8.83 19.69
CA ILE A 73 8.96 9.37 20.06
C ILE A 73 8.87 10.84 19.67
N GLU A 74 9.88 11.63 19.99
CA GLU A 74 9.95 13.05 19.63
C GLU A 74 9.95 13.23 18.10
N TYR A 75 10.69 12.38 17.39
CA TYR A 75 10.71 12.37 15.93
C TYR A 75 9.32 12.09 15.34
N TYR A 76 8.59 11.09 15.83
CA TYR A 76 7.24 10.78 15.35
C TYR A 76 6.21 11.84 15.74
N SER A 77 6.31 12.40 16.91
CA SER A 77 5.48 13.52 17.35
C SER A 77 5.60 14.72 16.41
N LYS A 78 6.83 15.05 15.99
CA LYS A 78 7.12 16.16 15.06
C LYS A 78 6.81 15.87 13.59
N THR A 79 6.91 14.62 13.15
CA THR A 79 6.75 14.26 11.73
C THR A 79 5.38 13.69 11.39
N VAL A 80 4.64 13.19 12.37
CA VAL A 80 3.28 12.66 12.21
C VAL A 80 2.30 13.44 13.10
N HIS A 81 2.22 13.09 14.39
CA HIS A 81 1.32 13.74 15.34
C HIS A 81 1.65 13.29 16.77
N GLU A 82 1.50 14.18 17.77
CA GLU A 82 1.77 13.86 19.17
C GLU A 82 0.86 12.75 19.75
N LYS A 83 -0.39 12.67 19.28
CA LYS A 83 -1.34 11.60 19.66
C LYS A 83 -1.22 10.33 18.81
N TYR A 84 -0.17 10.20 18.02
CA TYR A 84 0.05 8.97 17.26
C TYR A 84 0.34 7.82 18.23
N SER A 85 -0.43 6.74 18.16
CA SER A 85 -0.37 5.65 19.16
C SER A 85 1.01 5.00 19.29
N LEU A 86 1.84 5.03 18.22
CA LEU A 86 3.25 4.62 18.34
C LEU A 86 4.03 5.46 19.35
N CYS A 87 3.73 6.75 19.50
CA CYS A 87 4.40 7.59 20.49
C CYS A 87 4.09 7.11 21.94
N GLN A 88 2.91 6.55 22.17
CA GLN A 88 2.53 6.01 23.47
C GLN A 88 3.12 4.62 23.72
N THR A 89 3.01 3.71 22.73
CA THR A 89 3.47 2.32 22.90
C THR A 89 4.98 2.21 22.99
N LEU A 90 5.72 3.06 22.28
CA LEU A 90 7.19 3.11 22.32
C LEU A 90 7.75 3.50 23.68
N GLN A 91 6.99 4.23 24.52
CA GLN A 91 7.40 4.50 25.90
C GLN A 91 7.65 3.22 26.69
N SER A 92 6.95 2.16 26.37
CA SER A 92 7.05 0.84 27.01
C SER A 92 7.85 -0.19 26.20
N GLY A 93 8.59 0.23 25.18
CA GLY A 93 9.34 -0.68 24.30
C GLY A 93 8.47 -1.59 23.45
N VAL A 94 7.21 -1.20 23.21
CA VAL A 94 6.24 -1.93 22.39
C VAL A 94 5.97 -1.16 21.11
N ALA A 95 5.83 -1.87 19.98
CA ALA A 95 5.46 -1.28 18.72
C ALA A 95 4.44 -2.12 17.95
N TYR A 96 3.85 -1.51 16.92
CA TYR A 96 3.12 -2.23 15.89
C TYR A 96 3.66 -1.89 14.50
N HIS A 97 3.59 -2.86 13.59
CA HIS A 97 4.10 -2.71 12.23
C HIS A 97 3.10 -3.25 11.20
N HIS A 98 2.77 -2.42 10.20
CA HIS A 98 1.88 -2.78 9.10
C HIS A 98 2.08 -1.87 7.88
N GLY A 99 1.58 -2.28 6.72
CA GLY A 99 1.77 -1.59 5.44
C GLY A 99 1.18 -0.17 5.32
N LYS A 100 0.34 0.25 6.28
CA LYS A 100 -0.21 1.62 6.29
C LYS A 100 0.70 2.64 6.98
N LEU A 101 1.76 2.20 7.68
CA LEU A 101 2.70 3.13 8.30
C LEU A 101 3.43 3.95 7.23
N PRO A 102 3.67 5.26 7.47
CA PRO A 102 4.50 6.07 6.59
C PRO A 102 5.91 5.48 6.42
N MET A 103 6.50 5.65 5.25
CA MET A 103 7.80 5.03 4.93
C MET A 103 8.91 5.46 5.90
N HIS A 104 8.96 6.73 6.30
CA HIS A 104 9.93 7.22 7.28
C HIS A 104 9.73 6.60 8.67
N VAL A 105 8.46 6.34 9.06
CA VAL A 105 8.15 5.64 10.32
C VAL A 105 8.57 4.18 10.23
N ARG A 106 8.24 3.48 9.15
CA ARG A 106 8.64 2.07 8.96
C ARG A 106 10.14 1.88 9.07
N ARG A 107 10.93 2.65 8.29
CA ARG A 107 12.40 2.52 8.28
C ARG A 107 13.03 2.77 9.64
N THR A 108 12.60 3.84 10.32
CA THR A 108 13.15 4.16 11.64
C THR A 108 12.70 3.19 12.73
N LEU A 109 11.46 2.67 12.63
CA LEU A 109 10.95 1.63 13.51
C LEU A 109 11.71 0.31 13.34
N GLU A 110 11.91 -0.13 12.10
CA GLU A 110 12.69 -1.34 11.75
C GLU A 110 14.11 -1.25 12.29
N LYS A 111 14.72 -0.08 12.24
CA LYS A 111 16.04 0.16 12.82
C LYS A 111 16.04 0.10 14.34
N ALA A 112 15.07 0.73 15.01
CA ALA A 112 14.93 0.68 16.45
C ALA A 112 14.71 -0.75 16.97
N ILE A 113 13.98 -1.58 16.21
CA ILE A 113 13.82 -3.01 16.50
C ILE A 113 15.15 -3.74 16.34
N ALA A 114 15.90 -3.48 15.26
CA ALA A 114 17.19 -4.09 15.04
C ALA A 114 18.23 -3.73 16.11
N GLU A 115 18.13 -2.54 16.70
CA GLU A 115 18.95 -2.07 17.83
C GLU A 115 18.49 -2.60 19.19
N LYS A 116 17.44 -3.44 19.22
CA LYS A 116 16.84 -3.97 20.47
C LYS A 116 16.28 -2.90 21.42
N ASN A 117 15.92 -1.73 20.90
CA ASN A 117 15.22 -0.69 21.66
C ASN A 117 13.73 -1.03 21.85
N ILE A 118 13.22 -1.95 21.04
CA ILE A 118 11.84 -2.43 21.05
C ILE A 118 11.86 -3.95 21.26
N THR A 119 11.14 -4.40 22.29
CA THR A 119 11.08 -5.80 22.68
C THR A 119 9.88 -6.53 22.11
N ASN A 120 8.73 -5.87 22.01
CA ASN A 120 7.48 -6.48 21.53
C ASN A 120 6.96 -5.76 20.30
N VAL A 121 6.75 -6.49 19.19
CA VAL A 121 6.25 -5.94 17.93
C VAL A 121 5.03 -6.71 17.47
N ALA A 122 3.86 -6.07 17.51
CA ALA A 122 2.65 -6.61 16.88
C ALA A 122 2.65 -6.28 15.38
N CYS A 123 2.56 -7.26 14.49
CA CYS A 123 2.69 -7.02 13.07
C CYS A 123 1.70 -7.81 12.20
N THR A 124 1.45 -7.28 11.01
CA THR A 124 0.71 -7.98 9.96
C THR A 124 1.68 -8.70 9.00
N THR A 125 1.15 -9.35 7.97
CA THR A 125 1.92 -10.06 6.93
C THR A 125 2.99 -9.20 6.23
N THR A 126 2.92 -7.87 6.32
CA THR A 126 3.93 -6.97 5.74
C THR A 126 5.33 -7.19 6.27
N LEU A 127 5.46 -7.68 7.49
CA LEU A 127 6.75 -8.08 8.08
C LEU A 127 7.29 -9.39 7.51
N MET A 128 6.43 -10.20 6.88
CA MET A 128 6.83 -11.45 6.25
C MET A 128 7.51 -11.25 4.90
N GLN A 129 7.25 -10.11 4.24
CA GLN A 129 7.74 -9.81 2.89
C GLN A 129 8.80 -8.70 2.93
N GLY A 130 10.05 -9.06 2.69
CA GLY A 130 11.12 -8.11 2.36
C GLY A 130 11.83 -7.39 3.52
N VAL A 131 11.36 -7.50 4.77
CA VAL A 131 12.02 -6.87 5.92
C VAL A 131 12.77 -7.91 6.73
N ASN A 132 14.06 -7.72 6.89
CA ASN A 132 14.89 -8.62 7.72
C ASN A 132 14.83 -8.20 9.19
N MET A 133 13.71 -8.50 9.87
CA MET A 133 13.52 -8.29 11.31
C MET A 133 13.40 -9.65 12.01
N PRO A 134 14.49 -10.28 12.34
CA PRO A 134 14.46 -11.49 13.12
C PRO A 134 14.21 -11.18 14.59
N ALA A 135 13.37 -12.00 15.22
CA ALA A 135 13.13 -12.00 16.64
C ALA A 135 13.46 -13.37 17.23
N GLN A 136 13.67 -13.42 18.53
CA GLN A 136 13.88 -14.70 19.22
C GLN A 136 12.59 -15.51 19.25
N ASN A 137 11.46 -14.84 19.45
CA ASN A 137 10.17 -15.48 19.51
C ASN A 137 9.19 -14.91 18.49
N VAL A 138 8.42 -15.79 17.86
CA VAL A 138 7.28 -15.48 17.02
C VAL A 138 6.03 -16.05 17.68
N ILE A 139 5.05 -15.21 17.96
CA ILE A 139 3.80 -15.60 18.62
C ILE A 139 2.67 -15.49 17.60
N VAL A 140 1.99 -16.60 17.34
CA VAL A 140 0.89 -16.69 16.39
C VAL A 140 -0.32 -17.28 17.11
N ARG A 141 -1.47 -16.62 16.99
CA ARG A 141 -2.70 -17.20 17.50
C ARG A 141 -3.25 -18.24 16.54
N ASN A 142 -3.54 -17.81 15.31
CA ASN A 142 -4.07 -18.67 14.26
C ASN A 142 -3.50 -18.22 12.90
N PRO A 143 -3.53 -19.09 11.88
CA PRO A 143 -2.97 -18.81 10.54
C PRO A 143 -3.94 -18.04 9.63
N HIS A 144 -4.90 -17.29 10.15
CA HIS A 144 -5.93 -16.66 9.33
C HIS A 144 -5.63 -15.20 9.00
N LEU A 145 -5.82 -14.82 7.73
CA LEU A 145 -5.85 -13.46 7.22
C LEU A 145 -7.27 -13.00 7.00
N TYR A 146 -7.58 -11.77 7.38
CA TYR A 146 -8.85 -11.13 7.06
C TYR A 146 -8.78 -10.40 5.72
N LEU A 147 -9.58 -10.83 4.74
CA LEU A 147 -9.70 -10.18 3.44
C LEU A 147 -10.93 -9.27 3.41
N LYS A 148 -10.71 -7.96 3.39
CA LYS A 148 -11.77 -6.94 3.28
C LYS A 148 -12.69 -7.09 2.07
N LYS A 149 -12.21 -7.69 0.96
CA LYS A 149 -12.99 -7.83 -0.27
C LYS A 149 -14.10 -8.87 -0.19
N THR A 150 -13.91 -9.91 0.61
CA THR A 150 -14.84 -11.05 0.71
C THR A 150 -15.53 -11.12 2.07
N ASP A 151 -15.17 -10.22 3.01
CA ASP A 151 -15.61 -10.26 4.40
C ASP A 151 -15.41 -11.65 5.06
N SER A 152 -14.37 -12.33 4.61
CA SER A 152 -14.02 -13.71 5.01
C SER A 152 -12.58 -13.77 5.52
N SER A 153 -12.32 -14.73 6.41
CA SER A 153 -10.97 -15.11 6.79
C SER A 153 -10.44 -16.15 5.82
N VAL A 154 -9.22 -15.96 5.34
CA VAL A 154 -8.50 -16.92 4.50
C VAL A 154 -7.28 -17.39 5.27
N GLU A 155 -6.99 -18.68 5.22
CA GLU A 155 -5.79 -19.24 5.83
C GLU A 155 -4.52 -18.68 5.16
N LEU A 156 -3.48 -18.50 5.97
CA LEU A 156 -2.15 -18.22 5.46
C LEU A 156 -1.69 -19.41 4.62
N SER A 157 -1.18 -19.12 3.43
CA SER A 157 -0.55 -20.14 2.62
C SER A 157 0.66 -20.76 3.36
N ASN A 158 1.03 -21.98 2.98
CA ASN A 158 2.23 -22.65 3.51
C ASN A 158 3.48 -21.78 3.36
N TYR A 159 3.59 -21.03 2.26
CA TYR A 159 4.67 -20.08 2.01
C TYR A 159 4.67 -18.92 3.03
N GLU A 160 3.52 -18.34 3.32
CA GLU A 160 3.40 -17.25 4.29
C GLU A 160 3.70 -17.75 5.71
N MET A 161 3.23 -18.94 6.08
CA MET A 161 3.55 -19.58 7.36
C MET A 161 5.03 -19.93 7.48
N ALA A 162 5.66 -20.43 6.41
CA ALA A 162 7.09 -20.69 6.38
C ALA A 162 7.90 -19.40 6.56
N ASN A 163 7.50 -18.30 5.90
CA ASN A 163 8.11 -16.99 6.07
C ASN A 163 7.96 -16.45 7.48
N LEU A 164 6.79 -16.64 8.11
CA LEU A 164 6.58 -16.23 9.50
C LEU A 164 7.48 -17.02 10.47
N ARG A 165 7.53 -18.35 10.31
CA ARG A 165 8.43 -19.22 11.10
C ARG A 165 9.89 -18.89 10.88
N GLY A 166 10.29 -18.56 9.66
CA GLY A 166 11.64 -18.15 9.30
C GLY A 166 12.10 -16.83 9.93
N ARG A 167 11.21 -16.10 10.62
CA ARG A 167 11.56 -14.90 11.40
C ARG A 167 12.00 -15.23 12.82
N ALA A 168 11.76 -16.44 13.31
CA ALA A 168 12.23 -16.90 14.60
C ALA A 168 13.71 -17.31 14.52
N GLY A 169 14.57 -16.60 15.25
CA GLY A 169 16.01 -16.86 15.34
C GLY A 169 16.84 -16.19 14.23
N ARG A 170 18.06 -15.82 14.59
CA ARG A 170 19.08 -15.27 13.65
C ARG A 170 20.19 -16.27 13.43
N LEU A 171 20.48 -16.56 12.17
CA LEU A 171 21.71 -17.27 11.83
C LEU A 171 22.91 -16.50 12.43
N LEU A 172 23.73 -17.18 13.22
CA LEU A 172 24.94 -16.65 13.89
C LEU A 172 24.72 -15.66 15.06
N LYS A 173 23.48 -15.30 15.43
CA LYS A 173 23.21 -14.41 16.58
C LYS A 173 22.36 -15.07 17.67
N ASP A 174 21.37 -15.86 17.29
CA ASP A 174 20.48 -16.55 18.20
C ASP A 174 20.59 -18.06 17.98
N PHE A 175 20.91 -18.80 19.03
CA PHE A 175 21.07 -20.27 18.95
C PHE A 175 19.75 -21.00 18.68
N ILE A 176 18.61 -20.43 19.12
CA ILE A 176 17.29 -21.04 19.02
C ILE A 176 16.26 -19.95 18.72
N GLY A 177 15.54 -20.09 17.60
CA GLY A 177 14.31 -19.34 17.34
C GLY A 177 13.10 -20.17 17.76
N ARG A 178 12.12 -19.56 18.41
CA ARG A 178 10.91 -20.23 18.91
C ARG A 178 9.68 -19.66 18.24
N THR A 179 8.78 -20.54 17.82
CA THR A 179 7.44 -20.16 17.32
C THR A 179 6.40 -20.73 18.28
N TYR A 180 5.62 -19.85 18.87
CA TYR A 180 4.54 -20.20 19.78
C TYR A 180 3.19 -20.06 19.08
N VAL A 181 2.40 -21.13 19.13
CA VAL A 181 1.06 -21.19 18.57
C VAL A 181 0.08 -21.23 19.73
N LEU A 182 -0.78 -20.22 19.82
CA LEU A 182 -1.71 -20.07 20.95
C LEU A 182 -3.02 -20.83 20.74
N ASP A 183 -3.38 -21.17 19.51
CA ASP A 183 -4.59 -21.92 19.17
C ASP A 183 -4.23 -23.07 18.22
N GLU A 184 -3.93 -24.23 18.82
CA GLU A 184 -3.52 -25.42 18.06
C GLU A 184 -4.64 -25.96 17.17
N SER A 185 -5.91 -25.83 17.58
CA SER A 185 -7.04 -26.33 16.79
C SER A 185 -7.21 -25.63 15.44
N SER A 186 -6.63 -24.43 15.30
CA SER A 186 -6.62 -23.69 14.01
C SER A 186 -5.59 -24.22 13.02
N PHE A 187 -4.77 -25.21 13.40
CA PHE A 187 -3.72 -25.81 12.59
C PHE A 187 -3.97 -27.32 12.39
N SER A 188 -5.20 -27.80 12.59
CA SER A 188 -5.56 -29.22 12.57
C SER A 188 -5.31 -29.94 11.24
N ASP A 189 -5.20 -29.20 10.14
CA ASP A 189 -4.97 -29.76 8.81
C ASP A 189 -3.49 -29.80 8.39
N ILE A 190 -2.58 -29.54 9.35
CA ILE A 190 -1.14 -29.51 9.07
C ILE A 190 -0.49 -30.87 9.40
N GLU A 191 -1.23 -31.95 9.41
CA GLU A 191 -0.68 -33.30 9.36
C GLU A 191 -0.26 -33.61 7.92
N GLY A 192 1.00 -33.45 7.61
CA GLY A 192 1.55 -33.78 6.29
C GLY A 192 2.54 -32.76 5.75
N TYR A 193 3.35 -32.13 6.61
CA TYR A 193 4.59 -31.53 6.13
C TYR A 193 5.62 -32.67 5.89
N ASP A 194 5.31 -33.56 5.00
CA ASP A 194 6.33 -34.15 4.19
C ASP A 194 6.94 -33.02 3.36
N GLN A 195 8.25 -32.97 3.38
CA GLN A 195 9.06 -32.08 2.58
C GLN A 195 8.50 -32.15 1.17
N ILE A 196 7.80 -31.12 0.71
CA ILE A 196 7.38 -31.02 -0.70
C ILE A 196 8.69 -31.04 -1.46
N ASP A 197 8.93 -32.16 -2.15
CA ASP A 197 10.08 -32.26 -3.06
C ASP A 197 9.86 -31.17 -4.11
N LEU A 198 10.73 -30.18 -4.11
CA LEU A 198 10.70 -29.08 -5.09
C LEU A 198 10.84 -29.61 -6.54
N PHE A 199 11.10 -30.90 -6.70
CA PHE A 199 11.34 -31.62 -7.94
C PHE A 199 10.30 -32.69 -8.27
N GLU A 200 9.26 -32.88 -7.44
CA GLU A 200 8.10 -33.65 -7.88
C GLU A 200 7.41 -32.88 -9.00
N ASP A 201 7.32 -33.50 -10.14
CA ASP A 201 6.80 -32.99 -11.41
C ASP A 201 5.49 -32.21 -11.26
N ALA A 202 5.60 -30.91 -10.96
CA ALA A 202 4.51 -29.98 -11.08
C ALA A 202 4.30 -29.66 -12.58
N THR A 203 3.93 -30.68 -13.37
CA THR A 203 3.56 -30.53 -14.77
C THR A 203 2.12 -30.04 -14.95
N THR A 204 1.41 -29.73 -13.91
CA THR A 204 0.13 -29.02 -13.99
C THR A 204 0.41 -27.54 -14.23
N GLU A 205 0.44 -27.12 -15.49
CA GLU A 205 0.33 -25.72 -15.85
C GLU A 205 -0.95 -25.17 -15.20
N LEU A 206 -0.79 -24.35 -14.16
CA LEU A 206 -1.93 -23.64 -13.57
C LEU A 206 -2.51 -22.70 -14.65
N PRO A 207 -3.81 -22.79 -14.96
CA PRO A 207 -4.42 -21.88 -15.92
C PRO A 207 -4.22 -20.44 -15.43
N SER A 208 -3.97 -19.52 -16.36
CA SER A 208 -3.87 -18.10 -15.99
C SER A 208 -5.24 -17.62 -15.48
N GLY A 209 -5.26 -16.73 -14.51
CA GLY A 209 -6.53 -16.14 -14.02
C GLY A 209 -7.32 -15.42 -15.12
N TYR A 210 -6.69 -15.12 -16.28
CA TYR A 210 -7.37 -14.64 -17.49
C TYR A 210 -8.11 -15.75 -18.21
N GLU A 211 -7.55 -16.95 -18.29
CA GLU A 211 -8.16 -18.11 -18.97
C GLU A 211 -9.42 -18.55 -18.27
N GLU A 212 -9.37 -18.74 -16.95
CA GLU A 212 -10.55 -19.12 -16.15
C GLU A 212 -11.71 -18.15 -16.34
N LYS A 213 -11.43 -16.84 -16.20
CA LYS A 213 -12.45 -15.81 -16.34
C LYS A 213 -12.93 -15.62 -17.77
N TYR A 214 -12.05 -15.84 -18.76
CA TYR A 214 -12.44 -15.79 -20.16
C TYR A 214 -13.40 -16.95 -20.50
N GLU A 215 -13.11 -18.17 -20.10
CA GLU A 215 -14.00 -19.32 -20.37
C GLU A 215 -15.32 -19.21 -19.56
N GLU A 216 -15.29 -18.66 -18.31
CA GLU A 216 -16.51 -18.43 -17.51
C GLU A 216 -17.48 -17.43 -18.17
N TYR A 217 -16.96 -16.35 -18.79
CA TYR A 217 -17.76 -15.25 -19.37
C TYR A 217 -17.54 -15.12 -20.88
N LYS A 218 -17.17 -16.19 -21.57
CA LYS A 218 -16.75 -16.15 -22.98
C LYS A 218 -17.79 -15.52 -23.92
N ARG A 219 -19.03 -15.90 -23.76
CA ARG A 219 -20.13 -15.46 -24.62
C ARG A 219 -20.35 -13.95 -24.47
N GLU A 220 -20.41 -13.48 -23.25
CA GLU A 220 -20.60 -12.05 -22.93
C GLU A 220 -19.39 -11.22 -23.37
N ILE A 221 -18.18 -11.74 -23.12
CA ILE A 221 -16.95 -11.07 -23.56
C ILE A 221 -16.91 -10.95 -25.08
N GLU A 222 -17.17 -12.05 -25.82
CA GLU A 222 -17.15 -12.07 -27.30
C GLU A 222 -18.21 -11.15 -27.90
N GLU A 223 -19.40 -11.07 -27.29
CA GLU A 223 -20.44 -10.12 -27.72
C GLU A 223 -19.99 -8.66 -27.53
N VAL A 224 -19.44 -8.32 -26.36
CA VAL A 224 -19.02 -6.96 -26.05
C VAL A 224 -17.80 -6.52 -26.84
N ILE A 225 -16.77 -7.36 -27.02
CA ILE A 225 -15.58 -6.98 -27.82
C ILE A 225 -15.92 -6.73 -29.29
N LEU A 226 -16.95 -7.42 -29.81
CA LEU A 226 -17.44 -7.23 -31.18
C LEU A 226 -18.45 -6.07 -31.30
N SER A 227 -18.86 -5.46 -30.19
CA SER A 227 -19.67 -4.25 -30.18
C SER A 227 -18.80 -2.99 -30.08
N SER A 228 -19.38 -1.80 -30.29
CA SER A 228 -18.74 -0.50 -29.99
C SER A 228 -19.15 0.01 -28.59
N LYS A 229 -19.75 -0.85 -27.75
CA LYS A 229 -20.21 -0.48 -26.41
C LYS A 229 -19.02 -0.35 -25.46
N PRO A 230 -18.87 0.77 -24.71
CA PRO A 230 -17.86 0.90 -23.66
C PRO A 230 -18.12 -0.08 -22.51
N VAL A 231 -17.08 -0.40 -21.76
CA VAL A 231 -17.20 -1.20 -20.54
C VAL A 231 -17.92 -0.38 -19.48
N ASP A 232 -18.96 -0.98 -18.86
CA ASP A 232 -19.80 -0.35 -17.84
C ASP A 232 -19.91 -1.18 -16.55
N GLU A 233 -20.72 -0.72 -15.59
CA GLU A 233 -20.89 -1.38 -14.28
C GLU A 233 -21.47 -2.80 -14.38
N THR A 234 -22.28 -3.09 -15.42
CA THR A 234 -22.86 -4.42 -15.62
C THR A 234 -21.79 -5.48 -15.91
N MET A 235 -20.62 -5.03 -16.41
CA MET A 235 -19.47 -5.85 -16.77
C MET A 235 -18.42 -5.96 -15.66
N ASN A 236 -18.76 -5.67 -14.41
CA ASN A 236 -17.80 -5.59 -13.30
C ASN A 236 -16.92 -6.84 -13.13
N LYS A 237 -17.46 -8.04 -13.48
CA LYS A 237 -16.74 -9.31 -13.34
C LYS A 237 -15.74 -9.61 -14.46
N TYR A 238 -15.97 -9.13 -15.68
CA TYR A 238 -15.18 -9.44 -16.88
C TYR A 238 -14.76 -8.24 -17.72
N GLY A 239 -15.24 -7.03 -17.43
CA GLY A 239 -14.93 -5.81 -18.21
C GLY A 239 -13.45 -5.49 -18.31
N TYR A 240 -12.63 -5.92 -17.32
CA TYR A 240 -11.18 -5.78 -17.40
C TYR A 240 -10.57 -6.66 -18.53
N LEU A 241 -11.17 -7.83 -18.82
CA LEU A 241 -10.76 -8.67 -19.96
C LEU A 241 -11.15 -8.04 -21.30
N VAL A 242 -12.35 -7.46 -21.38
CA VAL A 242 -12.77 -6.70 -22.57
C VAL A 242 -11.77 -5.56 -22.85
N SER A 243 -11.45 -4.77 -21.84
CA SER A 243 -10.46 -3.68 -21.95
C SER A 243 -9.09 -4.22 -22.36
N TYR A 244 -8.62 -5.32 -21.74
CA TYR A 244 -7.35 -5.96 -22.07
C TYR A 244 -7.28 -6.45 -23.52
N ILE A 245 -8.34 -7.10 -24.02
CA ILE A 245 -8.43 -7.60 -25.40
C ILE A 245 -8.37 -6.43 -26.39
N ARG A 246 -9.21 -5.43 -26.21
CA ARG A 246 -9.24 -4.23 -27.09
C ARG A 246 -7.92 -3.48 -27.08
N GLN A 247 -7.31 -3.27 -25.93
CA GLN A 247 -6.00 -2.62 -25.78
C GLN A 247 -4.87 -3.44 -26.40
N SER A 248 -4.91 -4.76 -26.28
CA SER A 248 -3.94 -5.66 -26.91
C SER A 248 -4.03 -5.60 -28.43
N ILE A 249 -5.25 -5.62 -28.98
CA ILE A 249 -5.48 -5.51 -30.43
C ILE A 249 -5.08 -4.12 -30.93
N LEU A 250 -5.42 -3.06 -30.22
CA LEU A 250 -5.02 -1.70 -30.58
C LEU A 250 -3.49 -1.57 -30.62
N ARG A 251 -2.77 -2.21 -29.68
CA ARG A 251 -1.31 -2.13 -29.58
C ARG A 251 -0.59 -3.00 -30.61
N TYR A 252 -1.03 -4.23 -30.80
CA TYR A 252 -0.31 -5.26 -31.55
C TYR A 252 -0.98 -5.64 -32.89
N GLY A 253 -2.17 -5.09 -33.20
CA GLY A 253 -2.90 -5.41 -34.40
C GLY A 253 -3.19 -6.91 -34.52
N LYS A 254 -2.87 -7.49 -35.66
CA LYS A 254 -3.09 -8.93 -35.96
C LYS A 254 -2.27 -9.85 -35.05
N ASP A 255 -1.11 -9.42 -34.56
CA ASP A 255 -0.23 -10.21 -33.71
C ASP A 255 -0.78 -10.36 -32.27
N ALA A 256 -1.75 -9.53 -31.90
CA ALA A 256 -2.45 -9.64 -30.62
C ALA A 256 -3.05 -11.05 -30.39
N LYS A 257 -3.51 -11.71 -31.46
CA LYS A 257 -4.05 -13.08 -31.38
C LYS A 257 -3.07 -14.07 -30.74
N ASN A 258 -1.81 -14.03 -31.17
CA ASN A 258 -0.78 -14.93 -30.65
C ASN A 258 -0.44 -14.61 -29.20
N LYS A 259 -0.33 -13.33 -28.85
CA LYS A 259 -0.04 -12.89 -27.47
C LYS A 259 -1.18 -13.24 -26.50
N MET A 260 -2.43 -13.10 -26.91
CA MET A 260 -3.59 -13.45 -26.08
C MET A 260 -3.73 -14.97 -25.90
N LYS A 261 -3.35 -15.77 -26.91
CA LYS A 261 -3.33 -17.23 -26.80
C LYS A 261 -2.43 -17.70 -25.64
N ASN A 262 -1.30 -17.03 -25.39
CA ASN A 262 -0.37 -17.36 -24.31
C ASN A 262 -0.96 -17.16 -22.90
N VAL A 263 -2.05 -16.39 -22.77
CA VAL A 263 -2.77 -16.18 -21.51
C VAL A 263 -4.15 -16.86 -21.51
N GLY A 264 -4.38 -17.79 -22.44
CA GLY A 264 -5.61 -18.61 -22.51
C GLY A 264 -6.78 -17.97 -23.27
N ILE A 265 -6.62 -16.74 -23.84
CA ILE A 265 -7.69 -16.07 -24.59
C ILE A 265 -7.59 -16.44 -26.07
N LYS A 266 -8.57 -17.19 -26.58
CA LYS A 266 -8.57 -17.75 -27.93
C LYS A 266 -9.55 -17.00 -28.85
N LEU A 267 -9.07 -16.03 -29.61
CA LEU A 267 -9.84 -15.31 -30.63
C LEU A 267 -9.57 -15.83 -32.04
N THR A 268 -10.58 -15.79 -32.90
CA THR A 268 -10.44 -16.08 -34.32
C THR A 268 -9.87 -14.88 -35.08
N SER A 269 -9.22 -15.12 -36.23
CA SER A 269 -8.70 -14.05 -37.05
C SER A 269 -9.81 -13.12 -37.59
N LYS A 270 -11.04 -13.64 -37.78
CA LYS A 270 -12.21 -12.82 -38.16
C LYS A 270 -12.64 -11.88 -37.03
N GLN A 271 -12.66 -12.35 -35.78
CA GLN A 271 -12.97 -11.50 -34.63
C GLN A 271 -11.92 -10.38 -34.49
N VAL A 272 -10.63 -10.73 -34.55
CA VAL A 272 -9.55 -9.74 -34.45
C VAL A 272 -9.66 -8.67 -35.53
N ALA A 273 -9.92 -9.08 -36.81
CA ALA A 273 -10.09 -8.14 -37.91
C ALA A 273 -11.31 -7.21 -37.70
N ALA A 274 -12.44 -7.75 -37.22
CA ALA A 274 -13.63 -6.97 -36.96
C ALA A 274 -13.39 -5.96 -35.83
N ILE A 275 -12.63 -6.33 -34.79
CA ILE A 275 -12.30 -5.42 -33.69
C ILE A 275 -11.35 -4.32 -34.16
N ILE A 276 -10.35 -4.64 -34.99
CA ILE A 276 -9.43 -3.63 -35.59
C ILE A 276 -10.24 -2.57 -36.33
N LEU A 277 -11.15 -2.96 -37.24
CA LEU A 277 -11.98 -2.01 -38.00
C LEU A 277 -12.77 -1.07 -37.09
N LYS A 278 -13.28 -1.58 -35.98
CA LYS A 278 -14.04 -0.76 -35.02
C LYS A 278 -13.14 0.14 -34.19
N LEU A 279 -11.95 -0.31 -33.77
CA LEU A 279 -11.00 0.52 -33.05
C LEU A 279 -10.41 1.62 -33.94
N ASP A 280 -10.24 1.36 -35.25
CA ASP A 280 -9.76 2.35 -36.22
C ASP A 280 -10.78 3.47 -36.49
N SER A 281 -12.06 3.26 -36.16
CA SER A 281 -13.09 4.32 -36.25
C SER A 281 -13.10 5.29 -35.06
N LEU A 282 -12.33 5.05 -34.02
CA LEU A 282 -12.22 5.95 -32.87
C LEU A 282 -11.51 7.25 -33.27
N THR A 283 -12.02 8.39 -32.77
CA THR A 283 -11.43 9.72 -33.01
C THR A 283 -10.39 10.10 -31.94
N VAL A 284 -10.43 9.45 -30.77
CA VAL A 284 -9.39 9.61 -29.75
C VAL A 284 -8.04 9.12 -30.31
N PRO A 285 -6.97 9.91 -30.22
CA PRO A 285 -5.65 9.51 -30.72
C PRO A 285 -5.19 8.16 -30.16
N ARG A 286 -4.74 7.28 -31.04
CA ARG A 286 -4.27 5.93 -30.68
C ARG A 286 -3.20 5.94 -29.59
N GLU A 287 -2.30 6.94 -29.60
CA GLU A 287 -1.25 7.10 -28.58
C GLU A 287 -1.81 7.31 -27.18
N ILE A 288 -2.92 8.05 -27.06
CA ILE A 288 -3.61 8.27 -25.79
C ILE A 288 -4.15 6.94 -25.27
N CYS A 289 -4.75 6.12 -26.13
CA CYS A 289 -5.22 4.80 -25.75
C CYS A 289 -4.05 3.91 -25.27
N ILE A 290 -2.94 3.91 -25.96
CA ILE A 290 -1.75 3.11 -25.62
C ILE A 290 -1.15 3.56 -24.28
N LYS A 291 -1.07 4.86 -24.00
CA LYS A 291 -0.61 5.42 -22.71
C LYS A 291 -1.53 5.03 -21.54
N ASN A 292 -2.83 4.83 -21.82
CA ASN A 292 -3.85 4.49 -20.83
C ASN A 292 -4.31 3.03 -20.92
N ARG A 293 -3.37 2.11 -20.93
CA ARG A 293 -3.56 0.67 -21.20
C ARG A 293 -4.56 -0.08 -20.30
N TYR A 294 -4.93 0.49 -19.16
CA TYR A 294 -5.90 -0.11 -18.22
C TYR A 294 -7.34 0.38 -18.45
N TRP A 295 -7.52 1.27 -19.42
CA TRP A 295 -8.80 1.84 -19.78
C TRP A 295 -9.32 1.23 -21.08
N ASP A 296 -10.63 1.01 -21.14
CA ASP A 296 -11.27 0.61 -22.38
C ASP A 296 -11.16 1.75 -23.42
N PRO A 297 -10.78 1.49 -24.68
CA PRO A 297 -10.66 2.53 -25.70
C PRO A 297 -11.95 3.32 -25.94
N TYR A 298 -13.12 2.69 -25.80
CA TYR A 298 -14.40 3.39 -25.95
C TYR A 298 -14.73 4.31 -24.77
N VAL A 299 -14.28 3.94 -23.57
CA VAL A 299 -14.36 4.85 -22.40
C VAL A 299 -13.45 6.06 -22.62
N LEU A 300 -12.24 5.86 -23.18
CA LEU A 300 -11.34 6.96 -23.53
C LEU A 300 -11.95 7.86 -24.63
N GLN A 301 -12.64 7.28 -25.61
CA GLN A 301 -13.40 8.02 -26.61
C GLN A 301 -14.47 8.90 -25.94
N SER A 302 -15.26 8.35 -25.00
CA SER A 302 -16.28 9.13 -24.30
C SER A 302 -15.68 10.29 -23.50
N ILE A 303 -14.51 10.09 -22.86
CA ILE A 303 -13.81 11.19 -22.18
C ILE A 303 -13.34 12.23 -23.19
N TYR A 304 -12.76 11.80 -24.32
CA TYR A 304 -12.24 12.67 -25.39
C TYR A 304 -13.33 13.59 -25.96
N GLU A 305 -14.52 13.05 -26.19
CA GLU A 305 -15.66 13.79 -26.75
C GLU A 305 -16.31 14.73 -25.74
N ASN A 306 -16.34 14.38 -24.46
CA ASN A 306 -17.18 15.08 -23.48
C ASN A 306 -16.39 15.99 -22.53
N TYR A 307 -15.07 15.85 -22.40
CA TYR A 307 -14.28 16.69 -21.50
C TYR A 307 -13.68 17.90 -22.21
N ASN A 308 -14.25 19.10 -21.96
CA ASN A 308 -13.85 20.34 -22.64
C ASN A 308 -13.15 21.36 -21.73
N GLU A 309 -12.96 21.06 -20.45
CA GLU A 309 -12.34 21.98 -19.51
C GLU A 309 -10.80 21.87 -19.49
N ASP A 310 -10.14 22.93 -18.96
CA ASP A 310 -8.69 22.92 -18.76
C ASP A 310 -8.29 22.09 -17.54
N VAL A 311 -7.09 21.53 -17.60
CA VAL A 311 -6.44 20.85 -16.46
C VAL A 311 -5.47 21.82 -15.75
N PRO A 312 -5.18 21.64 -14.44
CA PRO A 312 -4.17 22.46 -13.77
C PRO A 312 -2.77 22.09 -14.23
N LYS A 313 -1.91 23.08 -14.47
CA LYS A 313 -0.48 22.85 -14.82
C LYS A 313 0.32 22.39 -13.60
N THR A 314 0.09 23.02 -12.46
CA THR A 314 0.78 22.73 -11.18
C THR A 314 -0.21 22.80 -10.01
N PRO A 315 0.11 22.20 -8.85
CA PRO A 315 -0.69 22.37 -7.63
C PRO A 315 -0.72 23.79 -7.10
N LEU A 316 0.26 24.63 -7.48
CA LEU A 316 0.36 26.03 -7.05
C LEU A 316 -0.47 26.98 -7.90
N GLU A 317 -0.98 26.53 -9.05
CA GLU A 317 -1.80 27.33 -9.95
C GLU A 317 -3.06 27.84 -9.25
N ARG A 318 -3.41 29.12 -9.49
CA ARG A 318 -4.67 29.69 -9.01
C ARG A 318 -5.86 28.93 -9.61
N GLY A 319 -6.75 28.44 -8.75
CA GLY A 319 -7.92 27.68 -9.18
C GLY A 319 -7.68 26.18 -9.41
N ALA A 320 -6.45 25.64 -9.21
CA ALA A 320 -6.14 24.22 -9.36
C ALA A 320 -7.14 23.32 -8.58
N LYS A 321 -7.47 23.68 -7.33
CA LYS A 321 -8.45 22.94 -6.52
C LYS A 321 -9.82 22.83 -7.21
N ALA A 322 -10.32 23.95 -7.78
CA ALA A 322 -11.61 23.96 -8.46
C ALA A 322 -11.58 23.14 -9.75
N LYS A 323 -10.47 23.18 -10.51
CA LYS A 323 -10.28 22.34 -11.70
C LYS A 323 -10.33 20.85 -11.32
N ILE A 324 -9.62 20.44 -10.30
CA ILE A 324 -9.63 19.06 -9.81
C ILE A 324 -11.01 18.61 -9.32
N ASP A 325 -11.74 19.44 -8.57
CA ASP A 325 -13.11 19.10 -8.13
C ASP A 325 -14.05 18.91 -9.33
N ARG A 326 -13.91 19.73 -10.38
CA ARG A 326 -14.70 19.56 -11.62
C ARG A 326 -14.34 18.26 -12.35
N MET A 327 -13.04 17.90 -12.41
CA MET A 327 -12.61 16.62 -12.99
C MET A 327 -13.21 15.42 -12.24
N PHE A 328 -13.22 15.45 -10.91
CA PHE A 328 -13.86 14.41 -10.10
C PHE A 328 -15.38 14.34 -10.36
N LYS A 329 -16.05 15.48 -10.50
CA LYS A 329 -17.48 15.54 -10.83
C LYS A 329 -17.74 14.96 -12.22
N PHE A 330 -16.90 15.32 -13.21
CA PHE A 330 -17.01 14.81 -14.56
C PHE A 330 -16.85 13.29 -14.57
N MET A 331 -15.77 12.75 -14.01
CA MET A 331 -15.51 11.31 -13.95
C MET A 331 -16.59 10.52 -13.22
N ARG A 332 -17.27 11.13 -12.28
CA ARG A 332 -18.38 10.50 -11.58
C ARG A 332 -19.69 10.53 -12.38
N ASN A 333 -19.93 11.62 -13.11
CA ASN A 333 -21.23 11.87 -13.76
C ASN A 333 -21.31 11.30 -15.18
N LEU A 334 -20.18 11.06 -15.83
CA LEU A 334 -20.14 10.40 -17.14
C LEU A 334 -20.39 8.89 -16.94
N PRO A 335 -21.48 8.31 -17.48
CA PRO A 335 -21.84 6.92 -17.23
C PRO A 335 -20.71 5.92 -17.53
N GLU A 336 -19.99 6.14 -18.62
CA GLU A 336 -18.92 5.25 -19.08
C GLU A 336 -17.69 5.25 -18.15
N THR A 337 -17.48 6.28 -17.35
CA THR A 337 -16.37 6.37 -16.40
C THR A 337 -16.74 5.96 -14.98
N SER A 338 -18.04 5.75 -14.69
CA SER A 338 -18.56 5.47 -13.35
C SER A 338 -17.90 4.24 -12.72
N LEU A 339 -17.75 3.15 -13.48
CA LEU A 339 -17.08 1.93 -13.03
C LEU A 339 -15.63 2.19 -12.55
N MET A 340 -14.87 2.98 -13.32
CA MET A 340 -13.49 3.32 -12.97
C MET A 340 -13.45 4.29 -11.80
N TYR A 341 -14.38 5.24 -11.74
CA TYR A 341 -14.52 6.13 -10.59
C TYR A 341 -14.79 5.34 -9.31
N GLU A 342 -15.71 4.39 -9.34
CA GLU A 342 -16.05 3.54 -8.20
C GLU A 342 -14.92 2.60 -7.80
N ARG A 343 -14.13 2.12 -8.75
CA ARG A 343 -12.96 1.27 -8.48
C ARG A 343 -11.85 2.04 -7.76
N HIS A 344 -11.63 3.29 -8.13
CA HIS A 344 -10.51 4.09 -7.61
C HIS A 344 -10.89 4.94 -6.39
N ILE A 345 -12.15 5.37 -6.26
CA ILE A 345 -12.57 6.26 -5.18
C ILE A 345 -13.45 5.49 -4.18
N PRO A 346 -13.01 5.34 -2.92
CA PRO A 346 -13.78 4.68 -1.87
C PRO A 346 -15.16 5.33 -1.67
N LYS A 347 -16.16 4.51 -1.30
CA LYS A 347 -17.57 4.97 -1.10
C LYS A 347 -17.67 6.22 -0.23
N MET A 348 -16.83 6.28 0.83
CA MET A 348 -16.82 7.42 1.76
C MET A 348 -16.45 8.76 1.11
N PHE A 349 -15.75 8.78 -0.03
CA PHE A 349 -15.34 10.01 -0.72
C PHE A 349 -16.16 10.32 -1.98
N ARG A 350 -17.21 9.56 -2.28
CA ARG A 350 -17.94 9.72 -3.54
C ARG A 350 -18.95 10.88 -3.56
N LYS A 351 -19.37 11.41 -2.40
CA LYS A 351 -20.47 12.40 -2.32
C LYS A 351 -20.07 13.69 -1.59
N GLY A 352 -20.58 14.82 -2.07
CA GLY A 352 -20.68 16.11 -1.39
C GLY A 352 -19.39 16.58 -0.71
N SER A 353 -19.50 16.90 0.56
CA SER A 353 -18.40 17.42 1.39
C SER A 353 -17.23 16.44 1.52
N GLN A 354 -17.49 15.15 1.49
CA GLN A 354 -16.45 14.11 1.60
C GLN A 354 -15.55 14.07 0.35
N ARG A 355 -16.11 14.27 -0.86
CA ARG A 355 -15.31 14.43 -2.07
C ARG A 355 -14.45 15.70 -1.97
N SER A 356 -15.03 16.80 -1.49
CA SER A 356 -14.30 18.06 -1.28
C SER A 356 -13.13 17.87 -0.29
N ALA A 357 -13.33 17.06 0.77
CA ALA A 357 -12.27 16.72 1.71
C ALA A 357 -11.14 15.91 1.03
N LEU A 358 -11.46 14.97 0.14
CA LEU A 358 -10.44 14.25 -0.64
C LEU A 358 -9.66 15.20 -1.56
N VAL A 359 -10.33 16.14 -2.21
CA VAL A 359 -9.67 17.17 -3.04
C VAL A 359 -8.77 18.06 -2.18
N ASP A 360 -9.19 18.43 -0.97
CA ASP A 360 -8.37 19.21 -0.03
C ASP A 360 -7.11 18.44 0.38
N LEU A 361 -7.25 17.15 0.70
CA LEU A 361 -6.10 16.28 1.01
C LEU A 361 -5.15 16.17 -0.20
N CYS A 362 -5.70 15.99 -1.41
CA CYS A 362 -4.93 15.95 -2.64
C CYS A 362 -4.11 17.25 -2.84
N MET A 363 -4.74 18.40 -2.62
CA MET A 363 -4.07 19.71 -2.75
C MET A 363 -3.02 19.95 -1.69
N LYS A 364 -3.28 19.59 -0.43
CA LYS A 364 -2.28 19.73 0.65
C LYS A 364 -1.07 18.83 0.38
N TRP A 365 -1.32 17.59 0.01
CA TRP A 365 -0.30 16.59 -0.29
C TRP A 365 0.58 17.00 -1.47
N SER A 366 -0.03 17.38 -2.59
CA SER A 366 0.68 17.80 -3.81
C SER A 366 1.41 19.13 -3.66
N LYS A 367 1.02 20.00 -2.71
CA LYS A 367 1.71 21.23 -2.33
C LYS A 367 2.82 21.04 -1.32
N GLU A 368 3.21 19.80 -1.07
CA GLU A 368 4.33 19.46 -0.20
C GLU A 368 4.12 19.76 1.29
N LYS A 369 2.84 19.86 1.75
CA LYS A 369 2.56 19.98 3.17
C LYS A 369 2.99 18.71 3.90
N THR A 370 3.73 18.85 5.03
CA THR A 370 4.15 17.72 5.85
C THR A 370 2.95 16.95 6.42
N LEU A 371 3.14 15.68 6.79
CA LEU A 371 2.08 14.93 7.47
C LEU A 371 1.64 15.64 8.74
N HIS A 372 2.57 16.17 9.51
CA HIS A 372 2.26 16.92 10.72
C HIS A 372 1.34 18.13 10.42
N GLU A 373 1.65 18.94 9.39
CA GLU A 373 0.78 20.05 8.98
C GLU A 373 -0.61 19.59 8.50
N ILE A 374 -0.69 18.47 7.79
CA ILE A 374 -1.97 17.92 7.30
C ILE A 374 -2.81 17.42 8.47
N LEU A 375 -2.18 16.82 9.47
CA LEU A 375 -2.82 16.24 10.65
C LEU A 375 -3.04 17.24 11.78
N SER A 376 -2.52 18.47 11.71
CA SER A 376 -2.72 19.53 12.69
C SER A 376 -4.13 20.15 12.57
N ASN A 377 -5.18 19.37 12.86
CA ASN A 377 -6.56 19.82 12.87
C ASN A 377 -7.30 19.23 14.08
N LYS A 378 -8.23 20.00 14.66
CA LYS A 378 -9.03 19.61 15.83
C LYS A 378 -9.71 18.24 15.73
N LYS A 379 -10.03 17.76 14.52
CA LYS A 379 -10.64 16.45 14.34
C LYS A 379 -9.72 15.28 14.80
N TYR A 380 -8.42 15.48 14.81
CA TYR A 380 -7.43 14.47 15.25
C TYR A 380 -7.16 14.50 16.75
N GLU A 381 -7.73 15.50 17.46
CA GLU A 381 -7.62 15.66 18.90
C GLU A 381 -8.72 14.93 19.69
N GLY A 382 -9.80 14.48 19.02
CA GLY A 382 -10.94 13.79 19.63
C GLY A 382 -10.65 12.35 20.05
N GLU A 383 -11.63 11.68 20.64
CA GLU A 383 -11.55 10.29 21.12
C GLU A 383 -11.17 9.28 20.01
N ASN A 384 -11.61 9.52 18.79
CA ASN A 384 -11.26 8.70 17.61
C ASN A 384 -10.06 9.25 16.83
N GLY A 385 -9.29 10.16 17.40
CA GLY A 385 -8.20 10.86 16.72
C GLY A 385 -7.16 9.92 16.08
N GLU A 386 -6.81 8.84 16.75
CA GLU A 386 -5.86 7.85 16.24
C GLU A 386 -6.35 7.13 14.99
N ASP A 387 -7.62 6.70 14.96
CA ASP A 387 -8.22 6.08 13.77
C ASP A 387 -8.27 7.06 12.60
N GLU A 388 -8.59 8.31 12.87
CA GLU A 388 -8.59 9.39 11.89
C GLU A 388 -7.17 9.67 11.35
N ILE A 389 -6.14 9.66 12.19
CA ILE A 389 -4.73 9.79 11.79
C ILE A 389 -4.35 8.67 10.82
N GLU A 390 -4.55 7.40 11.21
CA GLU A 390 -4.22 6.26 10.35
C GLU A 390 -5.02 6.24 9.04
N ASN A 391 -6.31 6.54 9.09
CA ASN A 391 -7.16 6.60 7.91
C ASN A 391 -6.73 7.74 6.97
N THR A 392 -6.30 8.89 7.51
CA THR A 392 -5.81 10.00 6.70
C THR A 392 -4.46 9.63 6.05
N ILE A 393 -3.53 9.05 6.79
CA ILE A 393 -2.26 8.56 6.24
C ILE A 393 -2.52 7.55 5.12
N TYR A 394 -3.39 6.55 5.35
CA TYR A 394 -3.77 5.59 4.33
C TYR A 394 -4.39 6.26 3.10
N THR A 395 -5.26 7.25 3.31
CA THR A 395 -5.89 8.01 2.22
C THR A 395 -4.84 8.76 1.39
N LEU A 396 -3.88 9.41 2.02
CA LEU A 396 -2.81 10.12 1.33
C LEU A 396 -1.92 9.18 0.51
N GLN A 397 -1.46 8.09 1.10
CA GLN A 397 -0.50 7.18 0.46
C GLN A 397 -1.13 6.29 -0.62
N ASN A 398 -2.38 5.87 -0.45
CA ASN A 398 -3.01 4.90 -1.35
C ASN A 398 -4.05 5.56 -2.27
N ILE A 399 -4.91 6.42 -1.73
CA ILE A 399 -5.96 7.02 -2.56
C ILE A 399 -5.40 8.24 -3.31
N VAL A 400 -4.81 9.19 -2.61
CA VAL A 400 -4.31 10.43 -3.22
C VAL A 400 -3.09 10.14 -4.10
N ALA A 401 -2.06 9.49 -3.58
CA ALA A 401 -0.81 9.30 -4.32
C ALA A 401 -0.92 8.26 -5.45
N PHE A 402 -1.85 7.30 -5.38
CA PHE A 402 -1.95 6.21 -6.35
C PHE A 402 -3.26 6.22 -7.14
N HIS A 403 -4.41 6.16 -6.48
CA HIS A 403 -5.70 6.02 -7.18
C HIS A 403 -6.16 7.30 -7.90
N VAL A 404 -5.91 8.48 -7.32
CA VAL A 404 -6.26 9.75 -7.95
C VAL A 404 -5.51 9.97 -9.27
N PRO A 405 -4.18 9.80 -9.35
CA PRO A 405 -3.47 9.86 -10.63
C PRO A 405 -3.99 8.86 -11.67
N LEU A 406 -4.23 7.61 -11.28
CA LEU A 406 -4.75 6.60 -12.21
C LEU A 406 -6.13 6.97 -12.78
N LEU A 407 -6.99 7.54 -11.94
CA LEU A 407 -8.32 7.98 -12.37
C LEU A 407 -8.27 9.17 -13.31
N LEU A 408 -7.43 10.17 -13.02
CA LEU A 408 -7.42 11.44 -13.73
C LEU A 408 -6.46 11.47 -14.94
N LYS A 409 -5.50 10.54 -15.02
CA LYS A 409 -4.49 10.48 -16.07
C LYS A 409 -5.06 10.56 -17.49
N PRO A 410 -6.16 9.87 -17.86
CA PRO A 410 -6.74 9.99 -19.21
C PRO A 410 -7.09 11.42 -19.60
N ILE A 411 -7.66 12.21 -18.67
CA ILE A 411 -8.02 13.60 -18.94
C ILE A 411 -6.77 14.44 -19.22
N PHE A 412 -5.69 14.27 -18.44
CA PHE A 412 -4.44 15.00 -18.66
C PHE A 412 -3.79 14.62 -19.99
N ASP A 413 -3.77 13.33 -20.34
CA ASP A 413 -3.23 12.86 -21.63
C ASP A 413 -4.04 13.37 -22.83
N ILE A 414 -5.39 13.40 -22.71
CA ILE A 414 -6.29 13.93 -23.74
C ILE A 414 -6.06 15.43 -23.98
N LYS A 415 -5.84 16.19 -22.91
CA LYS A 415 -5.53 17.61 -23.01
C LYS A 415 -4.11 17.90 -23.47
N ASN A 416 -3.29 16.86 -23.65
CA ASN A 416 -1.89 16.98 -24.09
C ASN A 416 -1.16 18.13 -23.38
N SER A 417 -1.36 18.23 -22.06
CA SER A 417 -0.86 19.35 -21.27
C SER A 417 0.53 19.01 -20.71
N GLU A 418 1.43 19.99 -20.72
CA GLU A 418 2.73 19.91 -20.05
C GLU A 418 2.59 20.00 -18.51
N SER A 419 1.50 19.42 -17.98
CA SER A 419 1.16 19.49 -16.58
C SER A 419 2.03 18.54 -15.76
N ILE A 420 2.63 19.08 -14.70
CA ILE A 420 3.33 18.30 -13.67
C ILE A 420 2.41 17.96 -12.48
N PHE A 421 1.13 18.32 -12.55
CA PHE A 421 0.19 18.18 -11.44
C PHE A 421 0.12 16.74 -10.92
N LEU A 422 -0.10 15.77 -11.82
CA LEU A 422 -0.19 14.35 -11.40
C LEU A 422 1.10 13.81 -10.83
N THR A 423 2.25 14.21 -11.36
CA THR A 423 3.57 13.86 -10.80
C THR A 423 3.73 14.42 -9.39
N CYS A 424 3.28 15.65 -9.15
CA CYS A 424 3.27 16.22 -7.80
C CYS A 424 2.32 15.47 -6.86
N VAL A 425 1.18 14.98 -7.34
CA VAL A 425 0.25 14.17 -6.55
C VAL A 425 0.85 12.81 -6.22
N GLN A 426 1.48 12.14 -7.18
CA GLN A 426 2.15 10.85 -6.97
C GLN A 426 3.27 10.94 -5.94
N ALA A 427 4.16 11.90 -6.10
CA ALA A 427 5.27 12.11 -5.18
C ALA A 427 4.84 12.72 -3.85
N GLY A 428 3.74 13.47 -3.81
CA GLY A 428 3.35 14.30 -2.68
C GLY A 428 4.27 15.51 -2.48
N ALA A 429 4.87 16.03 -3.57
CA ALA A 429 5.84 17.10 -3.53
C ALA A 429 5.78 17.98 -4.78
N VAL A 430 5.90 19.30 -4.62
CA VAL A 430 5.89 20.25 -5.72
C VAL A 430 7.29 20.63 -6.17
N HIS A 431 8.27 20.68 -5.26
CA HIS A 431 9.63 21.05 -5.61
C HIS A 431 10.36 19.94 -6.37
N PRO A 432 11.04 20.24 -7.49
CA PRO A 432 11.75 19.23 -8.29
C PRO A 432 12.82 18.46 -7.49
N ILE A 433 13.57 19.13 -6.62
CA ILE A 433 14.59 18.51 -5.77
C ILE A 433 13.96 17.50 -4.81
N THR A 434 12.83 17.86 -4.16
CA THR A 434 12.12 16.95 -3.26
C THR A 434 11.61 15.72 -4.01
N ARG A 435 11.02 15.92 -5.21
CA ARG A 435 10.57 14.79 -6.05
C ARG A 435 11.74 13.89 -6.44
N LYS A 436 12.87 14.47 -6.81
CA LYS A 436 14.07 13.68 -7.17
C LYS A 436 14.58 12.85 -5.98
N MET A 437 14.64 13.43 -4.79
CA MET A 437 14.98 12.69 -3.57
C MET A 437 14.02 11.52 -3.29
N ILE A 438 12.71 11.73 -3.52
CA ILE A 438 11.69 10.65 -3.37
C ILE A 438 11.90 9.55 -4.43
N GLU A 439 12.22 9.92 -5.69
CA GLU A 439 12.56 8.97 -6.75
C GLU A 439 13.80 8.14 -6.41
N LEU A 440 14.78 8.73 -5.74
CA LEU A 440 15.97 8.04 -5.22
C LEU A 440 15.66 7.13 -4.02
N GLY A 441 14.41 7.07 -3.57
CA GLY A 441 13.97 6.22 -2.49
C GLY A 441 14.05 6.86 -1.10
N ILE A 442 14.38 8.15 -0.98
CA ILE A 442 14.31 8.84 0.32
C ILE A 442 12.83 9.02 0.69
N PRO A 443 12.42 8.71 1.92
CA PRO A 443 11.04 8.92 2.35
C PRO A 443 10.61 10.38 2.21
N ARG A 444 9.35 10.60 1.83
CA ARG A 444 8.79 11.92 1.53
C ARG A 444 9.03 12.95 2.65
N GLU A 445 8.73 12.62 3.89
CA GLU A 445 8.89 13.54 5.02
C GLU A 445 10.37 13.91 5.25
N THR A 446 11.27 12.93 5.04
CA THR A 446 12.71 13.14 5.07
C THR A 446 13.17 14.03 3.92
N SER A 447 12.64 13.81 2.71
CA SER A 447 12.95 14.65 1.54
C SER A 447 12.51 16.11 1.74
N ILE A 448 11.33 16.32 2.32
CA ILE A 448 10.85 17.68 2.67
C ILE A 448 11.77 18.32 3.71
N TYR A 449 12.14 17.58 4.75
CA TYR A 449 13.07 18.07 5.76
C TYR A 449 14.43 18.46 5.15
N LEU A 450 15.00 17.62 4.30
CA LEU A 450 16.28 17.90 3.62
C LEU A 450 16.16 19.12 2.70
N PHE A 451 15.06 19.23 1.95
CA PHE A 451 14.83 20.39 1.10
C PHE A 451 14.84 21.69 1.91
N GLU A 452 14.08 21.75 2.99
CA GLU A 452 13.97 22.94 3.83
C GLU A 452 15.29 23.31 4.54
N ASN A 453 16.12 22.32 4.89
CA ASN A 453 17.35 22.56 5.68
C ASN A 453 18.63 22.64 4.85
N ILE A 454 18.67 22.01 3.65
CA ILE A 454 19.89 21.96 2.83
C ILE A 454 19.73 22.73 1.52
N PHE A 455 18.52 22.70 0.90
CA PHE A 455 18.33 23.20 -0.47
C PHE A 455 17.48 24.47 -0.57
N LYS A 456 17.02 25.03 0.56
CA LYS A 456 16.06 26.15 0.61
C LYS A 456 16.50 27.39 -0.17
N ASP A 457 17.80 27.69 -0.18
CA ASP A 457 18.33 28.86 -0.86
C ASP A 457 18.25 28.78 -2.39
N LYS A 458 17.90 27.60 -2.94
CA LYS A 458 17.75 27.36 -4.39
C LYS A 458 16.29 27.31 -4.85
N LYS A 459 15.39 27.97 -4.16
CA LYS A 459 13.94 27.99 -4.49
C LYS A 459 13.58 28.40 -5.92
N ASN A 460 14.48 29.08 -6.66
CA ASN A 460 14.14 29.78 -7.89
C ASN A 460 15.14 29.67 -9.05
N LYS A 461 16.13 28.79 -9.02
CA LYS A 461 17.07 28.68 -10.14
C LYS A 461 17.15 27.27 -10.67
N ASP A 462 16.82 27.18 -11.95
CA ASP A 462 17.07 26.11 -12.89
C ASP A 462 16.36 24.77 -12.63
N THR A 463 15.24 24.63 -13.33
CA THR A 463 14.51 23.37 -13.54
C THR A 463 15.25 22.40 -14.46
N GLU A 464 16.48 22.72 -14.88
CA GLU A 464 17.30 21.85 -15.71
C GLU A 464 17.92 20.74 -14.86
N LEU A 465 17.63 19.50 -15.26
CA LEU A 465 18.23 18.23 -14.85
C LEU A 465 18.97 18.26 -13.50
N ILE A 466 18.21 18.12 -12.42
CA ILE A 466 18.81 17.94 -11.09
C ILE A 466 19.46 16.55 -11.09
N GLU A 467 20.78 16.52 -11.20
CA GLU A 467 21.57 15.32 -11.20
C GLU A 467 21.58 14.67 -9.81
N GLU A 468 21.56 13.34 -9.78
CA GLU A 468 21.63 12.57 -8.55
C GLU A 468 22.90 12.89 -7.76
N ASP A 469 24.04 13.00 -8.44
CA ASP A 469 25.34 13.28 -7.84
C ASP A 469 25.35 14.63 -7.09
N TYR A 470 24.66 15.63 -7.63
CA TYR A 470 24.52 16.92 -6.94
C TYR A 470 23.76 16.78 -5.60
N ILE A 471 22.67 15.98 -5.60
CA ILE A 471 21.90 15.74 -4.37
C ILE A 471 22.75 14.98 -3.36
N ARG A 472 23.43 13.91 -3.79
CA ARG A 472 24.32 13.10 -2.95
C ARG A 472 25.43 13.94 -2.35
N GLN A 473 26.11 14.74 -3.17
CA GLN A 473 27.18 15.64 -2.70
C GLN A 473 26.66 16.60 -1.61
N LYS A 474 25.55 17.28 -1.86
CA LYS A 474 24.98 18.25 -0.91
C LYS A 474 24.52 17.62 0.41
N ILE A 475 23.97 16.44 0.37
CA ILE A 475 23.63 15.70 1.58
C ILE A 475 24.91 15.27 2.32
N SER A 476 25.94 14.77 1.61
CA SER A 476 27.21 14.36 2.21
C SER A 476 27.92 15.50 2.93
N GLU A 477 27.94 16.70 2.33
CA GLU A 477 28.57 17.90 2.92
C GLU A 477 28.00 18.21 4.32
N ARG A 478 26.74 17.92 4.57
CA ARG A 478 26.04 18.24 5.82
C ARG A 478 25.54 17.01 6.60
N TYR A 479 25.96 15.82 6.20
CA TYR A 479 25.47 14.56 6.78
C TYR A 479 25.65 14.48 8.30
N PHE A 480 26.81 14.91 8.82
CA PHE A 480 27.10 14.84 10.25
C PHE A 480 26.24 15.78 11.11
N GLU A 481 25.72 16.87 10.52
CA GLU A 481 24.83 17.82 11.20
C GLU A 481 23.38 17.32 11.30
N LEU A 482 23.01 16.31 10.51
CA LEU A 482 21.63 15.81 10.45
C LEU A 482 21.24 15.04 11.73
N PRO A 483 19.96 15.09 12.14
CA PRO A 483 19.45 14.29 13.24
C PRO A 483 19.64 12.79 12.98
N LYS A 484 19.81 12.00 14.07
CA LYS A 484 20.04 10.56 14.02
C LYS A 484 19.04 9.82 13.10
N TRP A 485 17.75 10.08 13.25
CA TRP A 485 16.71 9.37 12.51
C TRP A 485 16.62 9.78 11.04
N ILE A 486 17.10 10.97 10.68
CA ILE A 486 17.27 11.39 9.29
C ILE A 486 18.45 10.66 8.66
N LYS A 487 19.62 10.63 9.34
CA LYS A 487 20.82 9.91 8.88
C LYS A 487 20.50 8.46 8.51
N TYR A 488 19.79 7.78 9.39
CA TYR A 488 19.38 6.39 9.18
C TYR A 488 18.63 6.11 7.88
N GLN A 489 17.86 7.10 7.44
CA GLN A 489 17.07 6.97 6.23
C GLN A 489 17.88 7.27 4.97
N LEU A 490 19.13 7.68 5.14
CA LEU A 490 20.08 8.03 4.08
C LEU A 490 21.22 7.03 3.94
N ASP A 491 21.35 6.04 4.86
CA ASP A 491 22.46 5.08 4.89
C ASP A 491 22.65 4.33 3.56
N PHE A 492 21.60 4.14 2.76
CA PHE A 492 21.67 3.48 1.46
C PHE A 492 22.19 4.39 0.33
N LEU A 493 22.31 5.70 0.57
CA LEU A 493 22.81 6.68 -0.39
C LEU A 493 24.29 6.98 -0.20
N MET A 494 24.77 6.79 1.03
CA MET A 494 26.14 7.08 1.45
C MET A 494 27.03 5.87 1.27
#